data_0fa0f832b54eec56c13e2e01d3cf75e9
#
_entry.id   0fa0f832b54eec56c13e2e01d3cf75e9
#
_cell.length_a   1.000
_cell.length_b   1.000
_cell.length_c   1.000
_cell.angle_alpha   90.00
_cell.angle_beta   90.00
_cell.angle_gamma   90.00
#
_symmetry.space_group_name_H-M   'P 1'
#
loop_
_entity.id
_entity.type
_entity.pdbx_description
1 polymer ?
#
loop_
_entity_poly.entity_id
_entity_poly.type
_entity_poly.pdbx_seq_one_letter_code
_entity_poly.pdbx_strand_id
1 'polypeptide(L)'
;MKTFRFVLLLFLVLSISNTAWAQNQTVKGRVMDSKLKEPLMGVSILEIGTSNGTVTDLDGNFTLSVPKGVVLRISYVGYLVQEVPINGKTYL
;
A
#
# COMPACT_ATOMS: atom_id res chain seq x y z
N MET A 1 31.08 -37.81 -1.30
CA MET A 1 30.63 -37.15 -2.53
C MET A 1 29.12 -37.12 -2.69
N LYS A 2 28.41 -38.17 -2.33
CA LYS A 2 26.93 -38.14 -2.39
C LYS A 2 26.33 -37.16 -1.37
N THR A 3 26.94 -36.98 -0.22
CA THR A 3 26.50 -36.04 0.81
C THR A 3 26.68 -34.58 0.39
N PHE A 4 27.66 -34.29 -0.44
CA PHE A 4 27.92 -32.94 -0.94
C PHE A 4 26.80 -32.46 -1.88
N ARG A 5 26.27 -33.34 -2.70
CA ARG A 5 25.13 -33.01 -3.59
C ARG A 5 23.85 -32.73 -2.82
N PHE A 6 23.61 -33.42 -1.72
CA PHE A 6 22.47 -33.19 -0.85
C PHE A 6 22.53 -31.82 -0.20
N VAL A 7 23.69 -31.41 0.27
CA VAL A 7 23.88 -30.11 0.90
C VAL A 7 23.69 -28.97 -0.11
N LEU A 8 24.14 -29.18 -1.36
CA LEU A 8 23.97 -28.19 -2.43
C LEU A 8 22.52 -28.01 -2.82
N LEU A 9 21.76 -29.09 -2.89
CA LEU A 9 20.32 -29.04 -3.17
C LEU A 9 19.53 -28.36 -2.06
N LEU A 10 19.90 -28.60 -0.81
CA LEU A 10 19.29 -27.96 0.34
C LEU A 10 19.54 -26.47 0.35
N PHE A 11 20.74 -26.03 0.01
CA PHE A 11 21.09 -24.62 -0.15
C PHE A 11 20.29 -23.92 -1.24
N LEU A 12 20.06 -24.59 -2.33
CA LEU A 12 19.27 -24.05 -3.45
C LEU A 12 17.81 -23.87 -3.06
N VAL A 13 17.22 -24.79 -2.32
CA VAL A 13 15.84 -24.72 -1.84
C VAL A 13 15.68 -23.60 -0.83
N LEU A 14 16.64 -23.37 0.04
CA LEU A 14 16.62 -22.29 1.01
C LEU A 14 16.71 -20.92 0.36
N SER A 15 17.48 -20.76 -0.72
CA SER A 15 17.59 -19.48 -1.42
C SER A 15 16.34 -19.11 -2.20
N ILE A 16 15.55 -20.09 -2.64
CA ILE A 16 14.27 -19.84 -3.33
C ILE A 16 13.19 -19.39 -2.37
N SER A 17 13.20 -19.85 -1.10
CA SER A 17 12.17 -19.49 -0.11
C SER A 17 12.27 -18.05 0.37
N ASN A 18 13.37 -17.33 0.10
CA ASN A 18 13.55 -15.94 0.52
C ASN A 18 12.95 -14.90 -0.41
N THR A 19 12.34 -15.30 -1.53
CA THR A 19 11.82 -14.37 -2.53
C THR A 19 10.32 -14.09 -2.41
N ALA A 20 9.62 -14.74 -1.49
CA ALA A 20 8.15 -14.77 -1.50
C ALA A 20 7.47 -13.79 -0.55
N TRP A 21 8.19 -12.98 0.24
CA TRP A 21 7.55 -12.26 1.35
C TRP A 21 7.60 -10.73 1.27
N ALA A 22 8.20 -10.17 0.26
CA ALA A 22 8.24 -8.71 0.06
C ALA A 22 7.19 -8.30 -0.96
N GLN A 23 5.91 -8.48 -0.63
CA GLN A 23 4.84 -8.13 -1.55
C GLN A 23 4.07 -6.92 -1.05
N ASN A 24 3.94 -5.92 -1.94
CA ASN A 24 3.05 -4.81 -1.75
C ASN A 24 1.64 -5.19 -2.21
N GLN A 25 0.65 -4.57 -1.62
CA GLN A 25 -0.72 -4.66 -2.09
C GLN A 25 -1.11 -3.34 -2.74
N THR A 26 -2.02 -3.40 -3.70
CA THR A 26 -2.58 -2.21 -4.35
C THR A 26 -3.85 -1.82 -3.62
N VAL A 27 -3.87 -0.59 -3.07
CA VAL A 27 -5.04 -0.03 -2.40
C VAL A 27 -5.72 0.94 -3.35
N LYS A 28 -7.02 0.79 -3.51
CA LYS A 28 -7.87 1.70 -4.30
C LYS A 28 -8.87 2.35 -3.38
N GLY A 29 -9.14 3.61 -3.63
CA GLY A 29 -10.10 4.34 -2.82
C GLY A 29 -10.69 5.53 -3.54
N ARG A 30 -11.68 6.14 -2.91
CA ARG A 30 -12.33 7.33 -3.39
C ARG A 30 -12.52 8.30 -2.24
N VAL A 31 -12.20 9.56 -2.48
CA VAL A 31 -12.37 10.64 -1.48
C VAL A 31 -13.48 11.55 -1.92
N MET A 32 -14.43 11.78 -1.01
CA MET A 32 -15.58 12.65 -1.26
C MET A 32 -15.78 13.60 -0.09
N ASP A 33 -16.30 14.78 -0.38
CA ASP A 33 -16.77 15.70 0.65
C ASP A 33 -18.01 15.11 1.32
N SER A 34 -18.00 15.03 2.65
CA SER A 34 -19.10 14.38 3.39
C SER A 34 -20.39 15.19 3.39
N LYS A 35 -20.30 16.52 3.23
CA LYS A 35 -21.46 17.42 3.24
C LYS A 35 -22.04 17.57 1.84
N LEU A 36 -21.18 17.84 0.85
CA LEU A 36 -21.63 18.14 -0.51
C LEU A 36 -21.81 16.86 -1.34
N LYS A 37 -21.28 15.73 -0.89
CA LYS A 37 -21.31 14.45 -1.62
C LYS A 37 -20.63 14.55 -2.99
N GLU A 38 -19.62 15.39 -3.10
CA GLU A 38 -18.88 15.60 -4.33
C GLU A 38 -17.48 15.01 -4.23
N PRO A 39 -16.93 14.46 -5.32
CA PRO A 39 -15.57 13.94 -5.32
C PRO A 39 -14.56 15.07 -5.16
N LEU A 40 -13.45 14.78 -4.47
CA LEU A 40 -12.37 15.73 -4.22
C LEU A 40 -11.14 15.36 -5.04
N MET A 41 -10.73 16.25 -5.92
CA MET A 41 -9.52 16.11 -6.73
C MET A 41 -8.33 16.72 -6.00
N GLY A 42 -7.15 16.10 -6.15
CA GLY A 42 -5.91 16.65 -5.60
C GLY A 42 -5.71 16.39 -4.12
N VAL A 43 -6.49 15.50 -3.53
CA VAL A 43 -6.30 15.08 -2.13
C VAL A 43 -5.03 14.25 -2.02
N SER A 44 -4.20 14.56 -1.04
CA SER A 44 -2.95 13.85 -0.79
C SER A 44 -3.19 12.56 -0.01
N ILE A 45 -2.69 11.45 -0.52
CA ILE A 45 -2.71 10.14 0.13
C ILE A 45 -1.26 9.73 0.34
N LEU A 46 -0.83 9.60 1.58
CA LEU A 46 0.56 9.32 1.93
C LEU A 46 0.67 8.13 2.87
N GLU A 47 1.60 7.22 2.54
CA GLU A 47 1.99 6.17 3.49
C GLU A 47 2.83 6.82 4.59
N ILE A 48 2.33 6.78 5.84
CA ILE A 48 2.99 7.45 6.97
C ILE A 48 4.40 6.92 7.17
N GLY A 49 5.34 7.84 7.39
CA GLY A 49 6.75 7.51 7.61
C GLY A 49 7.56 7.30 6.34
N THR A 50 6.95 7.50 5.17
CA THR A 50 7.64 7.34 3.88
C THR A 50 7.31 8.50 2.95
N SER A 51 7.96 8.52 1.79
CA SER A 51 7.61 9.45 0.71
C SER A 51 6.68 8.83 -0.33
N ASN A 52 6.19 7.61 -0.08
CA ASN A 52 5.29 6.92 -0.99
C ASN A 52 3.88 7.49 -0.87
N GLY A 53 3.38 8.08 -1.95
CA GLY A 53 2.07 8.69 -1.94
C GLY A 53 1.52 8.94 -3.32
N THR A 54 0.28 9.40 -3.36
CA THR A 54 -0.42 9.77 -4.60
C THR A 54 -1.43 10.88 -4.31
N VAL A 55 -2.10 11.33 -5.36
CA VAL A 55 -3.19 12.30 -5.24
C VAL A 55 -4.42 11.77 -5.96
N THR A 56 -5.59 12.22 -5.54
CA THR A 56 -6.85 11.83 -6.17
C THR A 56 -7.02 12.49 -7.53
N ASP A 57 -7.72 11.80 -8.42
CA ASP A 57 -8.07 12.32 -9.76
C ASP A 57 -9.37 13.14 -9.72
N LEU A 58 -9.90 13.49 -10.90
CA LEU A 58 -11.13 14.29 -11.04
C LEU A 58 -12.34 13.67 -10.37
N ASP A 59 -12.39 12.35 -10.31
CA ASP A 59 -13.49 11.61 -9.70
C ASP A 59 -13.22 11.27 -8.22
N GLY A 60 -12.13 11.79 -7.65
CA GLY A 60 -11.74 11.52 -6.28
C GLY A 60 -11.09 10.16 -6.08
N ASN A 61 -10.83 9.43 -7.15
CA ASN A 61 -10.24 8.10 -7.06
C ASN A 61 -8.72 8.16 -6.91
N PHE A 62 -8.18 7.19 -6.18
CA PHE A 62 -6.73 7.02 -6.07
C PHE A 62 -6.37 5.53 -6.09
N THR A 63 -5.14 5.26 -6.46
CA THR A 63 -4.53 3.92 -6.41
C THR A 63 -3.13 4.06 -5.86
N LEU A 64 -2.78 3.25 -4.87
CA LEU A 64 -1.47 3.30 -4.24
C LEU A 64 -1.00 1.90 -3.88
N SER A 65 0.25 1.59 -4.24
CA SER A 65 0.89 0.32 -3.85
C SER A 65 1.61 0.51 -2.53
N VAL A 66 1.25 -0.28 -1.51
CA VAL A 66 1.80 -0.17 -0.16
C VAL A 66 2.06 -1.55 0.43
N PRO A 67 3.00 -1.68 1.40
CA PRO A 67 3.14 -2.91 2.18
C PRO A 67 1.91 -3.15 3.04
N LYS A 68 1.75 -4.38 3.51
CA LYS A 68 0.68 -4.72 4.44
C LYS A 68 0.90 -4.03 5.79
N GLY A 69 -0.18 -3.67 6.45
CA GLY A 69 -0.16 -3.15 7.81
C GLY A 69 0.26 -1.69 7.95
N VAL A 70 0.26 -0.93 6.86
CA VAL A 70 0.60 0.50 6.90
C VAL A 70 -0.62 1.34 7.24
N VAL A 71 -0.36 2.61 7.60
CA VAL A 71 -1.40 3.62 7.82
C VAL A 71 -1.25 4.68 6.74
N LEU A 72 -2.36 5.05 6.12
CA LEU A 72 -2.41 6.12 5.12
C LEU A 72 -2.89 7.42 5.76
N ARG A 73 -2.20 8.51 5.45
CA ARG A 73 -2.63 9.86 5.84
C ARG A 73 -3.29 10.51 4.64
N ILE A 74 -4.54 10.93 4.84
CA ILE A 74 -5.34 11.61 3.83
C ILE A 74 -5.46 13.06 4.24
N SER A 75 -4.98 13.98 3.41
CA SER A 75 -4.97 15.40 3.72
C SER A 75 -5.36 16.26 2.52
N TYR A 76 -6.09 17.34 2.81
CA TYR A 76 -6.50 18.31 1.81
C TYR A 76 -6.69 19.67 2.48
N VAL A 77 -6.40 20.73 1.74
CA VAL A 77 -6.49 22.10 2.28
C VAL A 77 -7.94 22.41 2.66
N GLY A 78 -8.13 22.86 3.91
CA GLY A 78 -9.44 23.21 4.44
C GLY A 78 -10.22 22.04 5.04
N TYR A 79 -9.63 20.83 5.08
CA TYR A 79 -10.27 19.64 5.64
C TYR A 79 -9.42 19.06 6.75
N LEU A 80 -10.07 18.29 7.63
CA LEU A 80 -9.38 17.59 8.69
C LEU A 80 -8.53 16.45 8.10
N VAL A 81 -7.31 16.29 8.63
CA VAL A 81 -6.44 15.17 8.27
C VAL A 81 -7.02 13.89 8.84
N GLN A 82 -7.06 12.84 8.04
CA GLN A 82 -7.50 11.52 8.46
C GLN A 82 -6.38 10.51 8.32
N GLU A 83 -6.29 9.59 9.27
CA GLU A 83 -5.35 8.48 9.23
C GLU A 83 -6.14 7.17 9.16
N VAL A 84 -5.90 6.38 8.12
CA VAL A 84 -6.66 5.16 7.85
C VAL A 84 -5.72 3.96 7.84
N PRO A 85 -5.85 3.05 8.83
CA PRO A 85 -5.04 1.83 8.83
C PRO A 85 -5.52 0.86 7.74
N ILE A 86 -4.57 0.28 7.04
CA ILE A 86 -4.84 -0.71 6.00
C ILE A 86 -4.67 -2.10 6.58
N ASN A 87 -5.74 -2.65 7.12
CA ASN A 87 -5.75 -3.96 7.76
C ASN A 87 -6.18 -5.04 6.77
N GLY A 88 -5.43 -5.18 5.69
CA GLY A 88 -5.78 -6.11 4.62
C GLY A 88 -6.84 -5.60 3.66
N LYS A 89 -7.32 -4.37 3.85
CA LYS A 89 -8.28 -3.76 2.93
C LYS A 89 -7.56 -3.26 1.67
N THR A 90 -8.10 -3.60 0.53
CA THR A 90 -7.58 -3.12 -0.76
C THR A 90 -8.49 -2.07 -1.40
N TYR A 91 -9.62 -1.77 -0.76
CA TYR A 91 -10.57 -0.73 -1.21
C TYR A 91 -11.04 0.10 -0.02
N LEU A 92 -10.99 1.42 -0.17
CA LEU A 92 -11.41 2.40 0.84
C LEU A 92 -12.52 3.31 0.33
#